data_0a0a6c6245a832e6c57806b02cfe87e9
#
_entry.id   0a0a6c6245a832e6c57806b02cfe87e9
#
_cell.length_a   1.000
_cell.length_b   1.000
_cell.length_c   1.000
_cell.angle_alpha   90.00
_cell.angle_beta   90.00
_cell.angle_gamma   90.00
#
_symmetry.space_group_name_H-M   'P 1'
#
loop_
_entity.id
_entity.type
_entity.pdbx_description
1 polymer ?
#
loop_
_entity_poly.entity_id
_entity_poly.type
_entity_poly.pdbx_seq_one_letter_code
_entity_poly.pdbx_strand_id
1 'polypeptide(L)'
;AMPPATQAASICAWQDESHVIENRTLYTQKFTAVLDILSPLLDVSLPDAGFYLWPQTPLDDTEFALGLLQQQNVTVLPGSYLSRTAGGSNPGHNHVRMALVAPLEDCIEAAERIKTYIVSL
;
A
#
# COMPACT_ATOMS: atom_id res chain seq x y z
N ALA A 1 8.01 -15.31 29.12
CA ALA A 1 7.15 -16.40 28.63
C ALA A 1 5.72 -15.85 28.40
N MET A 2 5.01 -16.35 27.40
CA MET A 2 3.64 -15.93 27.09
C MET A 2 2.66 -16.55 28.11
N PRO A 3 1.68 -15.78 28.65
CA PRO A 3 0.69 -16.31 29.58
C PRO A 3 -0.13 -17.47 28.97
N PRO A 4 -0.56 -18.46 29.76
CA PRO A 4 -1.29 -19.62 29.23
C PRO A 4 -2.58 -19.29 28.49
N ALA A 5 -3.33 -18.28 28.94
CA ALA A 5 -4.53 -17.82 28.24
C ALA A 5 -4.23 -17.26 26.84
N THR A 6 -3.13 -16.50 26.71
CA THR A 6 -2.66 -15.98 25.43
C THR A 6 -2.20 -17.10 24.51
N GLN A 7 -1.54 -18.14 25.05
CA GLN A 7 -1.15 -19.32 24.26
C GLN A 7 -2.37 -20.06 23.73
N ALA A 8 -3.38 -20.30 24.58
CA ALA A 8 -4.62 -20.97 24.15
C ALA A 8 -5.36 -20.17 23.08
N ALA A 9 -5.49 -18.86 23.24
CA ALA A 9 -6.10 -17.98 22.24
C ALA A 9 -5.31 -17.99 20.91
N SER A 10 -3.98 -17.97 20.97
CA SER A 10 -3.12 -18.05 19.77
C SER A 10 -3.30 -19.38 19.04
N ILE A 11 -3.39 -20.51 19.76
CA ILE A 11 -3.64 -21.82 19.14
C ILE A 11 -4.98 -21.81 18.39
N CYS A 12 -6.05 -21.31 19.00
CA CYS A 12 -7.35 -21.22 18.35
C CYS A 12 -7.30 -20.32 17.11
N ALA A 13 -6.63 -19.16 17.20
CA ALA A 13 -6.50 -18.25 16.06
C ALA A 13 -5.72 -18.87 14.88
N TRP A 14 -4.64 -19.61 15.16
CA TRP A 14 -3.86 -20.29 14.13
C TRP A 14 -4.58 -21.50 13.50
N GLN A 15 -5.55 -22.08 14.18
CA GLN A 15 -6.37 -23.18 13.67
C GLN A 15 -7.60 -22.72 12.87
N ASP A 16 -7.96 -21.45 12.97
CA ASP A 16 -9.06 -20.86 12.22
C ASP A 16 -8.55 -20.24 10.93
N GLU A 17 -8.77 -20.91 9.79
CA GLU A 17 -8.42 -20.44 8.47
C GLU A 17 -9.52 -19.58 7.78
N SER A 18 -10.74 -19.56 8.33
CA SER A 18 -11.87 -18.89 7.68
C SER A 18 -11.62 -17.39 7.52
N HIS A 19 -11.20 -16.72 8.59
CA HIS A 19 -10.88 -15.28 8.55
C HIS A 19 -9.67 -14.95 7.66
N VAL A 20 -8.72 -15.88 7.53
CA VAL A 20 -7.55 -15.71 6.66
C VAL A 20 -7.96 -15.74 5.18
N ILE A 21 -8.79 -16.72 4.81
CA ILE A 21 -9.30 -16.85 3.43
C ILE A 21 -10.16 -15.64 3.05
N GLU A 22 -11.06 -15.23 3.95
CA GLU A 22 -11.90 -14.06 3.74
C GLU A 22 -11.06 -12.78 3.55
N ASN A 23 -10.11 -12.55 4.44
CA ASN A 23 -9.23 -11.38 4.38
C ASN A 23 -8.36 -11.36 3.11
N ARG A 24 -7.81 -12.50 2.70
CA ARG A 24 -7.07 -12.63 1.43
C ARG A 24 -7.93 -12.31 0.23
N THR A 25 -9.18 -12.76 0.23
CA THR A 25 -10.14 -12.47 -0.86
C THR A 25 -10.41 -10.97 -0.97
N LEU A 26 -10.65 -10.29 0.16
CA LEU A 26 -10.85 -8.84 0.20
C LEU A 26 -9.64 -8.08 -0.33
N TYR A 27 -8.42 -8.44 0.08
CA TYR A 27 -7.20 -7.79 -0.42
C TYR A 27 -6.96 -8.07 -1.90
N THR A 28 -7.24 -9.29 -2.39
CA THR A 28 -7.13 -9.60 -3.82
C THR A 28 -8.04 -8.70 -4.66
N GLN A 29 -9.28 -8.48 -4.22
CA GLN A 29 -10.21 -7.56 -4.89
C GLN A 29 -9.66 -6.12 -4.93
N LYS A 30 -9.13 -5.63 -3.81
CA LYS A 30 -8.55 -4.29 -3.72
C LYS A 30 -7.33 -4.13 -4.63
N PHE A 31 -6.40 -5.09 -4.60
CA PHE A 31 -5.22 -5.07 -5.46
C PHE A 31 -5.61 -5.06 -6.94
N THR A 32 -6.53 -5.93 -7.34
CA THR A 32 -6.99 -5.99 -8.74
C THR A 32 -7.56 -4.64 -9.17
N ALA A 33 -8.52 -4.09 -8.42
CA ALA A 33 -9.17 -2.84 -8.78
C ALA A 33 -8.20 -1.64 -8.83
N VAL A 34 -7.30 -1.53 -7.87
CA VAL A 34 -6.34 -0.42 -7.81
C VAL A 34 -5.26 -0.56 -8.89
N LEU A 35 -4.77 -1.77 -9.16
CA LEU A 35 -3.78 -2.01 -10.20
C LEU A 35 -4.34 -1.76 -11.59
N ASP A 36 -5.60 -2.10 -11.85
CA ASP A 36 -6.27 -1.81 -13.13
C ASP A 36 -6.26 -0.30 -13.45
N ILE A 37 -6.31 0.55 -12.42
CA ILE A 37 -6.29 2.01 -12.56
C ILE A 37 -4.86 2.54 -12.65
N LEU A 38 -3.94 2.06 -11.80
CA LEU A 38 -2.63 2.68 -11.62
C LEU A 38 -1.51 2.07 -12.46
N SER A 39 -1.56 0.77 -12.82
CA SER A 39 -0.48 0.12 -13.58
C SER A 39 -0.21 0.72 -14.97
N PRO A 40 -1.18 1.35 -15.67
CA PRO A 40 -0.89 2.07 -16.90
C PRO A 40 -0.11 3.38 -16.71
N LEU A 41 -0.03 3.89 -15.48
CA LEU A 41 0.48 5.23 -15.16
C LEU A 41 1.75 5.20 -14.30
N LEU A 42 1.93 4.16 -13.51
CA LEU A 42 3.04 3.99 -12.57
C LEU A 42 3.69 2.62 -12.79
N ASP A 43 4.99 2.55 -12.54
CA ASP A 43 5.68 1.26 -12.43
C ASP A 43 5.28 0.61 -11.09
N VAL A 44 4.25 -0.23 -11.15
CA VAL A 44 3.69 -0.94 -10.00
C VAL A 44 3.18 -2.32 -10.43
N SER A 45 3.45 -3.31 -9.61
CA SER A 45 3.01 -4.69 -9.82
C SER A 45 2.35 -5.27 -8.56
N LEU A 46 1.62 -6.37 -8.75
CA LEU A 46 1.06 -7.12 -7.64
C LEU A 46 2.20 -7.65 -6.75
N PRO A 47 2.19 -7.32 -5.45
CA PRO A 47 3.21 -7.84 -4.53
C PRO A 47 2.97 -9.33 -4.23
N ASP A 48 4.04 -10.07 -3.93
CA ASP A 48 3.96 -11.49 -3.54
C ASP A 48 3.17 -11.70 -2.24
N ALA A 49 3.16 -10.71 -1.36
CA ALA A 49 2.46 -10.74 -0.08
C ALA A 49 2.24 -9.31 0.48
N GLY A 50 1.45 -9.23 1.55
CA GLY A 50 1.21 -7.98 2.27
C GLY A 50 -0.10 -7.30 1.87
N PHE A 51 -0.22 -6.03 2.21
CA PHE A 51 -1.44 -5.24 2.08
C PHE A 51 -1.21 -3.85 1.50
N TYR A 52 -0.04 -3.62 0.87
CA TYR A 52 0.31 -2.32 0.28
C TYR A 52 0.98 -2.49 -1.09
N LEU A 53 0.86 -1.47 -1.92
CA LEU A 53 1.63 -1.29 -3.14
C LEU A 53 2.86 -0.44 -2.87
N TRP A 54 3.90 -0.64 -3.69
CA TRP A 54 5.18 0.06 -3.60
C TRP A 54 5.60 0.61 -4.98
N PRO A 55 4.81 1.54 -5.57
CA PRO A 55 5.11 2.09 -6.87
C PRO A 55 6.31 3.04 -6.83
N GLN A 56 7.00 3.09 -7.97
CA GLN A 56 7.94 4.16 -8.26
C GLN A 56 7.17 5.43 -8.62
N THR A 57 7.63 6.57 -8.11
CA THR A 57 7.03 7.89 -8.37
C THR A 57 7.68 8.59 -9.56
N PRO A 58 6.94 9.39 -10.34
CA PRO A 58 7.48 10.14 -11.47
C PRO A 58 8.37 11.33 -11.07
N LEU A 59 8.35 11.72 -9.80
CA LEU A 59 9.18 12.74 -9.19
C LEU A 59 9.64 12.28 -7.80
N ASP A 60 10.38 13.13 -7.07
CA ASP A 60 10.79 12.85 -5.69
C ASP A 60 9.62 12.37 -4.84
N ASP A 61 9.84 11.34 -4.04
CA ASP A 61 8.78 10.67 -3.27
C ASP A 61 8.13 11.59 -2.23
N THR A 62 8.86 12.53 -1.67
CA THR A 62 8.32 13.51 -0.72
C THR A 62 7.51 14.60 -1.41
N GLU A 63 7.97 15.08 -2.57
CA GLU A 63 7.22 16.03 -3.41
C GLU A 63 5.92 15.39 -3.93
N PHE A 64 6.01 14.15 -4.41
CA PHE A 64 4.84 13.40 -4.86
C PHE A 64 3.80 13.24 -3.76
N ALA A 65 4.20 12.80 -2.57
CA ALA A 65 3.30 12.60 -1.43
C ALA A 65 2.65 13.92 -0.96
N LEU A 66 3.43 15.00 -0.91
CA LEU A 66 2.93 16.31 -0.50
C LEU A 66 1.94 16.89 -1.54
N GLY A 67 2.27 16.83 -2.82
CA GLY A 67 1.42 17.30 -3.89
C GLY A 67 0.10 16.52 -3.98
N LEU A 68 0.16 15.21 -3.82
CA LEU A 68 -1.01 14.35 -3.78
C LEU A 68 -1.94 14.69 -2.61
N LEU A 69 -1.38 14.93 -1.42
CA LEU A 69 -2.14 15.36 -0.26
C LEU A 69 -2.82 16.72 -0.50
N GLN A 70 -2.07 17.70 -1.01
CA GLN A 70 -2.56 19.06 -1.20
C GLN A 70 -3.63 19.17 -2.29
N GLN A 71 -3.47 18.43 -3.40
CA GLN A 71 -4.35 18.56 -4.55
C GLN A 71 -5.51 17.58 -4.55
N GLN A 72 -5.32 16.38 -4.00
CA GLN A 72 -6.29 15.29 -4.06
C GLN A 72 -6.76 14.78 -2.70
N ASN A 73 -6.20 15.30 -1.59
CA ASN A 73 -6.50 14.86 -0.23
C ASN A 73 -6.31 13.34 -0.04
N VAL A 74 -5.28 12.78 -0.68
CA VAL A 74 -4.88 11.38 -0.54
C VAL A 74 -3.50 11.33 0.12
N THR A 75 -3.39 10.53 1.18
CA THR A 75 -2.14 10.36 1.94
C THR A 75 -1.45 9.07 1.54
N VAL A 76 -0.20 9.19 1.12
CA VAL A 76 0.73 8.06 0.91
C VAL A 76 2.00 8.29 1.72
N LEU A 77 2.75 7.24 2.00
CA LEU A 77 3.96 7.37 2.81
C LEU A 77 5.20 7.37 1.91
N PRO A 78 6.03 8.44 1.94
CA PRO A 78 7.29 8.47 1.19
C PRO A 78 8.22 7.32 1.57
N GLY A 79 8.79 6.67 0.57
CA GLY A 79 9.66 5.52 0.77
C GLY A 79 10.97 5.88 1.45
N SER A 80 11.51 7.08 1.17
CA SER A 80 12.72 7.60 1.81
C SER A 80 12.59 7.71 3.34
N TYR A 81 11.37 7.84 3.89
CA TYR A 81 11.11 7.85 5.33
C TYR A 81 11.11 6.44 5.96
N LEU A 82 10.92 5.40 5.15
CA LEU A 82 10.86 4.00 5.60
C LEU A 82 12.20 3.28 5.49
N SER A 83 13.15 3.87 4.80
CA SER A 83 14.44 3.26 4.49
C SER A 83 15.61 4.08 5.02
N ARG A 84 16.79 3.49 5.01
CA ARG A 84 18.04 4.15 5.39
C ARG A 84 18.97 4.24 4.20
N THR A 85 19.69 5.33 4.10
CA THR A 85 20.80 5.44 3.16
C THR A 85 21.90 4.45 3.55
N ALA A 86 22.25 3.55 2.64
CA ALA A 86 23.33 2.58 2.78
C ALA A 86 24.14 2.53 1.48
N GLY A 87 25.47 2.55 1.57
CA GLY A 87 26.32 2.52 0.38
C GLY A 87 26.12 3.69 -0.60
N GLY A 88 25.63 4.84 -0.11
CA GLY A 88 25.40 6.03 -0.93
C GLY A 88 24.02 6.08 -1.62
N SER A 89 23.17 5.08 -1.42
CA SER A 89 21.81 5.06 -1.97
C SER A 89 20.75 4.83 -0.88
N ASN A 90 19.54 5.37 -1.10
CA ASN A 90 18.36 5.11 -0.28
C ASN A 90 17.38 4.28 -1.12
N PRO A 91 17.11 3.00 -0.80
CA PRO A 91 16.26 2.13 -1.60
C PRO A 91 14.79 2.56 -1.64
N GLY A 92 14.35 3.43 -0.73
CA GLY A 92 13.00 3.99 -0.74
C GLY A 92 12.85 5.28 -1.53
N HIS A 93 13.97 5.85 -2.03
CA HIS A 93 13.93 7.07 -2.83
C HIS A 93 13.11 6.87 -4.11
N ASN A 94 12.29 7.84 -4.45
CA ASN A 94 11.34 7.79 -5.57
C ASN A 94 10.34 6.63 -5.50
N HIS A 95 9.96 6.19 -4.30
CA HIS A 95 8.89 5.23 -4.07
C HIS A 95 7.92 5.75 -3.01
N VAL A 96 6.68 5.29 -3.07
CA VAL A 96 5.68 5.54 -2.02
C VAL A 96 5.00 4.24 -1.59
N ARG A 97 4.62 4.16 -0.32
CA ARG A 97 3.80 3.07 0.20
C ARG A 97 2.33 3.47 0.17
N MET A 98 1.52 2.69 -0.55
CA MET A 98 0.07 2.84 -0.63
C MET A 98 -0.58 1.65 0.06
N ALA A 99 -1.05 1.82 1.31
CA ALA A 99 -1.68 0.74 2.08
C ALA A 99 -3.18 0.65 1.75
N LEU A 100 -3.63 -0.52 1.27
CA LEU A 100 -5.01 -0.76 0.84
C LEU A 100 -5.91 -1.21 1.99
N VAL A 101 -5.83 -0.53 3.15
CA VAL A 101 -6.56 -0.92 4.37
C VAL A 101 -8.01 -0.43 4.40
N ALA A 102 -8.32 0.65 3.68
CA ALA A 102 -9.66 1.21 3.55
C ALA A 102 -10.63 0.23 2.84
N PRO A 103 -11.95 0.42 2.92
CA PRO A 103 -12.92 -0.30 2.10
C PRO A 103 -12.58 -0.25 0.60
N LEU A 104 -13.08 -1.23 -0.17
CA LEU A 104 -12.79 -1.33 -1.60
C LEU A 104 -13.13 -0.06 -2.38
N GLU A 105 -14.29 0.52 -2.10
CA GLU A 105 -14.78 1.74 -2.76
C GLU A 105 -13.86 2.93 -2.50
N ASP A 106 -13.40 3.09 -1.26
CA ASP A 106 -12.46 4.17 -0.89
C ASP A 106 -11.09 3.96 -1.54
N CYS A 107 -10.64 2.69 -1.68
CA CYS A 107 -9.39 2.38 -2.39
C CYS A 107 -9.49 2.73 -3.88
N ILE A 108 -10.62 2.44 -4.52
CA ILE A 108 -10.89 2.78 -5.92
C ILE A 108 -10.95 4.31 -6.09
N GLU A 109 -11.67 5.01 -5.22
CA GLU A 109 -11.75 6.48 -5.26
C GLU A 109 -10.37 7.11 -5.09
N ALA A 110 -9.57 6.63 -4.14
CA ALA A 110 -8.20 7.10 -3.96
C ALA A 110 -7.33 6.85 -5.19
N ALA A 111 -7.45 5.70 -5.84
CA ALA A 111 -6.72 5.38 -7.07
C ALA A 111 -7.10 6.32 -8.23
N GLU A 112 -8.37 6.66 -8.41
CA GLU A 112 -8.80 7.63 -9.43
C GLU A 112 -8.30 9.06 -9.13
N ARG A 113 -8.24 9.46 -7.87
CA ARG A 113 -7.64 10.72 -7.45
C ARG A 113 -6.13 10.76 -7.72
N ILE A 114 -5.41 9.66 -7.43
CA ILE A 114 -3.99 9.50 -7.73
C ILE A 114 -3.77 9.61 -9.25
N LYS A 115 -4.57 8.93 -10.06
CA LYS A 115 -4.55 9.03 -11.52
C LYS A 115 -4.74 10.49 -11.99
N THR A 116 -5.72 11.20 -11.43
CA THR A 116 -5.97 12.60 -11.75
C THR A 116 -4.74 13.46 -11.46
N TYR A 117 -4.09 13.24 -10.33
CA TYR A 117 -2.87 13.93 -9.96
C TYR A 117 -1.72 13.64 -10.93
N ILE A 118 -1.47 12.37 -11.23
CA ILE A 118 -0.38 11.96 -12.13
C ILE A 118 -0.55 12.57 -13.53
N VAL A 119 -1.78 12.59 -14.06
CA VAL A 119 -2.07 13.17 -15.38
C VAL A 119 -1.87 14.69 -15.39
N SER A 120 -1.90 15.34 -14.23
CA SER A 120 -1.69 16.80 -14.10
C SER A 120 -0.22 17.22 -13.95
N LEU A 121 0.69 16.25 -13.75
CA LEU A 121 2.14 16.50 -13.62
C LEU A 121 2.76 16.78 -15.00
#